data_8577fb7e9e283cf9c2937be006fb5251
#
_entry.id   8577fb7e9e283cf9c2937be006fb5251
#
_cell.length_a   1.000
_cell.length_b   1.000
_cell.length_c   1.000
_cell.angle_alpha   90.00
_cell.angle_beta   90.00
_cell.angle_gamma   90.00
#
_symmetry.space_group_name_H-M   'P 1'
#
loop_
_entity.id
_entity.type
_entity.pdbx_description
1 polymer ?
#
loop_
_entity_poly.entity_id
_entity_poly.type
_entity_poly.pdbx_seq_one_letter_code
_entity_poly.pdbx_strand_id
1 'polypeptide(L)'
;VTHPFLDLPPLTADHFAAIERRVAGLLATEQDVVIPQGEALLPLEGCIRGGARPGSTALNVVTGPYGQTFGNWLRDCGAEVVDLVVPFHAAVTAEQVGQALAAHPEIDFVSLVHAEAATGNTNPVAEIGEVVRAHGALFMLDAVASVGAEPLLPDAWGVDLCVIGAQKAMGGPAGVSAVSVSARAWERLADNPR
;
A
#
# COMPACT_ATOMS: atom_id res chain seq x y z
N VAL A 1 -11.79 -1.43 38.86
CA VAL A 1 -11.54 -0.49 37.75
C VAL A 1 -12.09 -1.15 36.50
N THR A 2 -13.23 -0.70 35.99
CA THR A 2 -13.80 -1.14 34.70
C THR A 2 -12.91 -0.62 33.58
N HIS A 3 -12.51 -1.51 32.66
CA HIS A 3 -11.75 -1.12 31.47
C HIS A 3 -12.67 -0.28 30.57
N PRO A 4 -12.23 0.91 30.09
CA PRO A 4 -13.11 1.85 29.38
C PRO A 4 -13.72 1.28 28.09
N PHE A 5 -13.18 0.18 27.55
CA PHE A 5 -13.72 -0.49 26.37
C PHE A 5 -14.66 -1.66 26.65
N LEU A 6 -14.85 -2.06 27.94
CA LEU A 6 -15.75 -3.17 28.28
C LEU A 6 -17.23 -2.77 28.31
N ASP A 7 -17.52 -1.47 28.44
CA ASP A 7 -18.87 -0.93 28.49
C ASP A 7 -19.34 -0.34 27.14
N LEU A 8 -18.54 -0.49 26.06
CA LEU A 8 -18.95 -0.06 24.73
C LEU A 8 -19.99 -1.03 24.15
N PRO A 9 -21.01 -0.51 23.45
CA PRO A 9 -21.95 -1.39 22.75
C PRO A 9 -21.20 -2.20 21.67
N PRO A 10 -21.67 -3.42 21.35
CA PRO A 10 -21.13 -4.21 20.27
C PRO A 10 -21.12 -3.44 18.95
N LEU A 11 -20.05 -3.59 18.17
CA LEU A 11 -19.97 -3.03 16.83
C LEU A 11 -21.00 -3.71 15.94
N THR A 12 -21.96 -2.97 15.44
CA THR A 12 -22.97 -3.47 14.48
C THR A 12 -22.46 -3.41 13.06
N ALA A 13 -23.05 -4.21 12.15
CA ALA A 13 -22.73 -4.16 10.72
C ALA A 13 -22.92 -2.75 10.12
N ASP A 14 -24.02 -2.06 10.48
CA ASP A 14 -24.27 -0.69 10.00
C ASP A 14 -23.22 0.31 10.51
N HIS A 15 -22.79 0.14 11.75
CA HIS A 15 -21.75 0.99 12.33
C HIS A 15 -20.41 0.75 11.63
N PHE A 16 -20.05 -0.52 11.39
CA PHE A 16 -18.84 -0.88 10.67
C PHE A 16 -18.86 -0.33 9.23
N ALA A 17 -19.96 -0.52 8.50
CA ALA A 17 -20.14 0.04 7.16
C ALA A 17 -20.06 1.57 7.14
N ALA A 18 -20.50 2.25 8.20
CA ALA A 18 -20.35 3.70 8.32
C ALA A 18 -18.89 4.12 8.50
N ILE A 19 -18.08 3.31 9.20
CA ILE A 19 -16.63 3.55 9.35
C ILE A 19 -15.94 3.34 8.00
N GLU A 20 -16.23 2.24 7.29
CA GLU A 20 -15.67 1.98 5.94
C GLU A 20 -15.94 3.15 4.99
N ARG A 21 -17.18 3.65 4.92
CA ARG A 21 -17.51 4.82 4.09
C ARG A 21 -16.73 6.08 4.47
N ARG A 22 -16.45 6.30 5.75
CA ARG A 22 -15.65 7.44 6.20
C ARG A 22 -14.19 7.30 5.80
N VAL A 23 -13.64 6.09 5.87
CA VAL A 23 -12.27 5.80 5.42
C VAL A 23 -12.18 5.93 3.90
N ALA A 24 -13.16 5.41 3.14
CA ALA A 24 -13.25 5.61 1.70
C ALA A 24 -13.31 7.10 1.33
N GLY A 25 -14.12 7.89 2.06
CA GLY A 25 -14.18 9.34 1.87
C GLY A 25 -12.85 10.06 2.19
N LEU A 26 -12.10 9.60 3.20
CA LEU A 26 -10.77 10.12 3.51
C LEU A 26 -9.78 9.85 2.38
N LEU A 27 -9.87 8.68 1.74
CA LEU A 27 -9.02 8.27 0.62
C LEU A 27 -9.53 8.79 -0.73
N ALA A 28 -10.68 9.46 -0.76
CA ALA A 28 -11.36 9.86 -2.00
C ALA A 28 -11.45 8.69 -3.01
N THR A 29 -11.82 7.50 -2.51
CA THR A 29 -11.86 6.26 -3.28
C THR A 29 -13.25 5.66 -3.35
N GLU A 30 -13.57 5.03 -4.49
CA GLU A 30 -14.74 4.17 -4.68
C GLU A 30 -14.38 2.66 -4.57
N GLN A 31 -13.09 2.36 -4.34
CA GLN A 31 -12.61 1.00 -4.10
C GLN A 31 -13.13 0.46 -2.76
N ASP A 32 -13.16 -0.86 -2.63
CA ASP A 32 -13.47 -1.50 -1.34
C ASP A 32 -12.42 -1.12 -0.29
N VAL A 33 -12.89 -0.88 0.94
CA VAL A 33 -12.03 -0.59 2.08
C VAL A 33 -12.08 -1.74 3.08
N VAL A 34 -10.93 -2.34 3.34
CA VAL A 34 -10.77 -3.38 4.37
C VAL A 34 -10.12 -2.75 5.60
N ILE A 35 -10.68 -2.99 6.78
CA ILE A 35 -10.19 -2.45 8.05
C ILE A 35 -9.75 -3.59 8.95
N PRO A 36 -8.49 -4.04 8.88
CA PRO A 36 -7.96 -5.07 9.77
C PRO A 36 -7.72 -4.50 11.17
N GLN A 37 -7.90 -5.36 12.17
CA GLN A 37 -7.49 -5.08 13.54
C GLN A 37 -6.00 -5.35 13.68
N GLY A 38 -5.18 -4.32 13.51
CA GLY A 38 -3.73 -4.43 13.59
C GLY A 38 -3.05 -3.14 13.18
N GLU A 39 -1.78 -3.04 13.52
CA GLU A 39 -0.89 -1.99 13.05
C GLU A 39 -0.64 -2.16 11.55
N ALA A 40 -0.27 -1.09 10.86
CA ALA A 40 -0.21 -1.03 9.40
C ALA A 40 0.78 -2.03 8.75
N LEU A 41 1.77 -2.54 9.47
CA LEU A 41 2.65 -3.61 8.97
C LEU A 41 1.87 -4.89 8.65
N LEU A 42 0.78 -5.17 9.39
CA LEU A 42 -0.06 -6.33 9.11
C LEU A 42 -0.69 -6.29 7.71
N PRO A 43 -1.44 -5.24 7.32
CA PRO A 43 -1.96 -5.16 5.96
C PRO A 43 -0.89 -4.93 4.89
N LEU A 44 0.24 -4.28 5.18
CA LEU A 44 1.35 -4.14 4.24
C LEU A 44 1.91 -5.51 3.86
N GLU A 45 2.21 -6.35 4.85
CA GLU A 45 2.64 -7.73 4.62
C GLU A 45 1.53 -8.54 3.92
N GLY A 46 0.27 -8.35 4.33
CA GLY A 46 -0.88 -9.00 3.70
C GLY A 46 -1.03 -8.67 2.22
N CYS A 47 -0.87 -7.40 1.83
CA CYS A 47 -0.92 -6.96 0.44
C CYS A 47 0.22 -7.57 -0.40
N ILE A 48 1.43 -7.63 0.16
CA ILE A 48 2.58 -8.24 -0.51
C ILE A 48 2.36 -9.74 -0.68
N ARG A 49 1.99 -10.44 0.38
CA ARG A 49 1.76 -11.90 0.32
C ARG A 49 0.57 -12.26 -0.56
N GLY A 50 -0.45 -11.41 -0.61
CA GLY A 50 -1.60 -11.59 -1.50
C GLY A 50 -1.28 -11.29 -2.96
N GLY A 51 -0.52 -10.24 -3.23
CA GLY A 51 -0.19 -9.79 -4.59
C GLY A 51 0.96 -10.56 -5.25
N ALA A 52 1.98 -10.93 -4.47
CA ALA A 52 3.14 -11.68 -4.96
C ALA A 52 2.87 -13.19 -5.03
N ARG A 53 3.50 -13.86 -5.99
CA ARG A 53 3.34 -15.31 -6.23
C ARG A 53 4.70 -15.94 -6.54
N PRO A 54 4.86 -17.24 -6.30
CA PRO A 54 5.98 -17.98 -6.88
C PRO A 54 5.98 -17.86 -8.40
N GLY A 55 7.09 -17.40 -8.97
CA GLY A 55 7.25 -17.22 -10.41
C GLY A 55 6.68 -15.90 -10.96
N SER A 56 6.13 -15.01 -10.14
CA SER A 56 5.85 -13.63 -10.53
C SER A 56 7.11 -12.77 -10.42
N THR A 57 7.14 -11.62 -11.10
CA THR A 57 8.22 -10.64 -11.01
C THR A 57 7.70 -9.33 -10.46
N ALA A 58 8.33 -8.82 -9.42
CA ALA A 58 7.96 -7.58 -8.77
C ALA A 58 9.05 -6.51 -8.91
N LEU A 59 8.64 -5.28 -9.20
CA LEU A 59 9.48 -4.09 -9.03
C LEU A 59 9.29 -3.57 -7.60
N ASN A 60 10.35 -3.59 -6.81
CA ASN A 60 10.36 -3.04 -5.48
C ASN A 60 11.13 -1.71 -5.47
N VAL A 61 10.43 -0.61 -5.22
CA VAL A 61 11.06 0.71 -5.18
C VAL A 61 11.56 0.98 -3.76
N VAL A 62 12.87 1.10 -3.61
CA VAL A 62 13.55 1.25 -2.32
C VAL A 62 14.03 2.69 -2.16
N THR A 63 13.24 3.48 -1.44
CA THR A 63 13.56 4.86 -1.06
C THR A 63 13.92 4.98 0.43
N GLY A 64 13.82 3.87 1.17
CA GLY A 64 14.12 3.80 2.59
C GLY A 64 13.95 2.40 3.19
N PRO A 65 13.96 2.30 4.54
CA PRO A 65 13.96 1.01 5.24
C PRO A 65 12.72 0.14 4.97
N TYR A 66 11.54 0.76 4.80
CA TYR A 66 10.31 0.01 4.54
C TYR A 66 10.31 -0.62 3.14
N GLY A 67 10.75 0.10 2.11
CA GLY A 67 10.96 -0.48 0.79
C GLY A 67 11.93 -1.66 0.81
N GLN A 68 12.99 -1.59 1.63
CA GLN A 68 13.90 -2.72 1.81
C GLN A 68 13.21 -3.93 2.45
N THR A 69 12.34 -3.70 3.43
CA THR A 69 11.54 -4.75 4.08
C THR A 69 10.57 -5.40 3.09
N PHE A 70 9.93 -4.61 2.24
CA PHE A 70 9.01 -5.12 1.20
C PHE A 70 9.71 -6.04 0.22
N GLY A 71 10.91 -5.69 -0.22
CA GLY A 71 11.73 -6.55 -1.07
C GLY A 71 12.02 -7.91 -0.45
N ASN A 72 12.26 -7.96 0.87
CA ASN A 72 12.45 -9.22 1.59
C ASN A 72 11.15 -10.05 1.60
N TRP A 73 10.01 -9.44 1.94
CA TRP A 73 8.73 -10.14 1.94
C TRP A 73 8.31 -10.64 0.55
N LEU A 74 8.60 -9.89 -0.51
CA LEU A 74 8.38 -10.33 -1.89
C LEU A 74 9.20 -11.60 -2.21
N ARG A 75 10.48 -11.62 -1.83
CA ARG A 75 11.36 -12.81 -2.01
C ARG A 75 10.87 -14.00 -1.17
N ASP A 76 10.42 -13.76 0.05
CA ASP A 76 9.84 -14.80 0.93
C ASP A 76 8.56 -15.42 0.33
N CYS A 77 7.85 -14.68 -0.54
CA CYS A 77 6.72 -15.20 -1.31
C CYS A 77 7.14 -16.03 -2.54
N GLY A 78 8.43 -16.06 -2.86
CA GLY A 78 8.96 -16.74 -4.03
C GLY A 78 8.85 -15.95 -5.32
N ALA A 79 8.66 -14.64 -5.25
CA ALA A 79 8.71 -13.76 -6.40
C ALA A 79 10.17 -13.44 -6.79
N GLU A 80 10.41 -13.25 -8.07
CA GLU A 80 11.61 -12.58 -8.56
C GLU A 80 11.49 -11.09 -8.28
N VAL A 81 12.54 -10.47 -7.73
CA VAL A 81 12.46 -9.06 -7.27
C VAL A 81 13.52 -8.22 -7.95
N VAL A 82 13.08 -7.24 -8.69
CA VAL A 82 13.90 -6.16 -9.23
C VAL A 82 13.86 -5.00 -8.25
N ASP A 83 14.96 -4.72 -7.55
CA ASP A 83 15.06 -3.58 -6.64
C ASP A 83 15.50 -2.33 -7.40
N LEU A 84 14.66 -1.30 -7.41
CA LEU A 84 15.03 0.05 -7.83
C LEU A 84 15.41 0.86 -6.59
N VAL A 85 16.72 0.91 -6.31
CA VAL A 85 17.26 1.58 -5.12
C VAL A 85 17.68 3.00 -5.48
N VAL A 86 17.17 3.99 -4.75
CA VAL A 86 17.63 5.38 -4.84
C VAL A 86 18.38 5.78 -3.57
N PRO A 87 19.25 6.83 -3.63
CA PRO A 87 19.92 7.32 -2.44
C PRO A 87 18.92 7.69 -1.34
N PHE A 88 19.27 7.40 -0.08
CA PHE A 88 18.41 7.59 1.11
C PHE A 88 17.80 9.00 1.26
N HIS A 89 18.42 10.01 0.66
CA HIS A 89 17.96 11.41 0.71
C HIS A 89 17.24 11.87 -0.57
N ALA A 90 16.94 10.94 -1.48
CA ALA A 90 16.33 11.26 -2.77
C ALA A 90 14.97 10.56 -2.94
N ALA A 91 14.05 11.23 -3.62
CA ALA A 91 12.84 10.60 -4.14
C ALA A 91 13.16 9.85 -5.45
N VAL A 92 12.41 8.78 -5.72
CA VAL A 92 12.44 8.13 -7.04
C VAL A 92 11.67 9.01 -8.04
N THR A 93 12.03 8.94 -9.32
CA THR A 93 11.30 9.62 -10.39
C THR A 93 10.44 8.63 -11.20
N ALA A 94 9.36 9.12 -11.81
CA ALA A 94 8.54 8.31 -12.73
C ALA A 94 9.36 7.79 -13.92
N GLU A 95 10.35 8.57 -14.39
CA GLU A 95 11.27 8.13 -15.45
C GLU A 95 12.09 6.91 -15.04
N GLN A 96 12.65 6.89 -13.81
CA GLN A 96 13.41 5.76 -13.29
C GLN A 96 12.53 4.49 -13.18
N VAL A 97 11.30 4.64 -12.70
CA VAL A 97 10.32 3.54 -12.64
C VAL A 97 10.00 3.06 -14.04
N GLY A 98 9.73 3.97 -14.99
CA GLY A 98 9.46 3.63 -16.39
C GLY A 98 10.59 2.89 -17.07
N GLN A 99 11.83 3.30 -16.84
CA GLN A 99 13.03 2.62 -17.35
C GLN A 99 13.16 1.19 -16.79
N ALA A 100 12.91 1.01 -15.48
CA ALA A 100 12.94 -0.31 -14.85
C ALA A 100 11.84 -1.23 -15.41
N LEU A 101 10.62 -0.72 -15.57
CA LEU A 101 9.50 -1.47 -16.16
C LEU A 101 9.75 -1.82 -17.64
N ALA A 102 10.32 -0.90 -18.40
CA ALA A 102 10.66 -1.16 -19.81
C ALA A 102 11.78 -2.20 -19.98
N ALA A 103 12.72 -2.26 -19.02
CA ALA A 103 13.80 -3.26 -19.01
C ALA A 103 13.30 -4.65 -18.57
N HIS A 104 12.17 -4.71 -17.86
CA HIS A 104 11.58 -5.91 -17.27
C HIS A 104 10.08 -6.00 -17.59
N PRO A 105 9.71 -6.33 -18.84
CA PRO A 105 8.30 -6.38 -19.26
C PRO A 105 7.48 -7.46 -18.54
N GLU A 106 8.12 -8.42 -17.87
CA GLU A 106 7.52 -9.47 -17.06
C GLU A 106 7.02 -9.00 -15.69
N ILE A 107 7.34 -7.77 -15.24
CA ILE A 107 6.91 -7.24 -13.96
C ILE A 107 5.38 -7.13 -13.91
N ASP A 108 4.77 -7.77 -12.92
CA ASP A 108 3.33 -7.81 -12.71
C ASP A 108 2.87 -7.18 -11.38
N PHE A 109 3.82 -6.76 -10.54
CA PHE A 109 3.57 -6.14 -9.25
C PHE A 109 4.60 -5.04 -8.96
N VAL A 110 4.15 -3.88 -8.44
CA VAL A 110 5.02 -2.76 -8.04
C VAL A 110 4.72 -2.37 -6.62
N SER A 111 5.74 -2.24 -5.77
CA SER A 111 5.62 -1.72 -4.41
C SER A 111 6.38 -0.42 -4.23
N LEU A 112 5.75 0.56 -3.56
CA LEU A 112 6.29 1.89 -3.31
C LEU A 112 5.85 2.40 -1.94
N VAL A 113 6.72 3.11 -1.24
CA VAL A 113 6.38 3.94 -0.08
C VAL A 113 6.10 5.36 -0.55
N HIS A 114 4.96 5.97 -0.18
CA HIS A 114 4.62 7.34 -0.55
C HIS A 114 5.52 8.35 0.15
N ALA A 115 5.53 8.31 1.50
CA ALA A 115 6.36 9.20 2.31
C ALA A 115 7.27 8.40 3.25
N GLU A 116 8.56 8.64 3.14
CA GLU A 116 9.56 7.98 3.98
C GLU A 116 9.68 8.66 5.34
N ALA A 117 9.18 8.02 6.36
CA ALA A 117 9.21 8.54 7.73
C ALA A 117 10.64 8.80 8.25
N ALA A 118 11.63 8.07 7.75
CA ALA A 118 13.02 8.19 8.19
C ALA A 118 13.76 9.39 7.59
N THR A 119 13.32 9.88 6.43
CA THR A 119 13.99 10.99 5.69
C THR A 119 13.11 12.22 5.53
N GLY A 120 11.79 12.06 5.57
CA GLY A 120 10.82 13.09 5.22
C GLY A 120 10.65 13.28 3.69
N ASN A 121 11.24 12.42 2.87
CA ASN A 121 11.03 12.43 1.43
C ASN A 121 9.62 11.96 1.07
N THR A 122 9.07 12.57 0.03
CA THR A 122 7.80 12.15 -0.60
C THR A 122 8.06 11.75 -2.04
N ASN A 123 7.56 10.59 -2.46
CA ASN A 123 7.68 10.10 -3.82
C ASN A 123 6.50 10.60 -4.69
N PRO A 124 6.70 10.92 -5.99
CA PRO A 124 5.68 11.46 -6.88
C PRO A 124 4.74 10.33 -7.38
N VAL A 125 3.81 9.92 -6.51
CA VAL A 125 2.93 8.74 -6.73
C VAL A 125 2.02 8.93 -7.94
N ALA A 126 1.52 10.14 -8.19
CA ALA A 126 0.63 10.41 -9.33
C ALA A 126 1.32 10.07 -10.66
N GLU A 127 2.52 10.59 -10.88
CA GLU A 127 3.30 10.37 -12.10
C GLU A 127 3.79 8.91 -12.20
N ILE A 128 4.17 8.30 -11.08
CA ILE A 128 4.58 6.89 -11.03
C ILE A 128 3.38 5.99 -11.35
N GLY A 129 2.20 6.30 -10.81
CA GLY A 129 0.98 5.55 -11.06
C GLY A 129 0.57 5.52 -12.54
N GLU A 130 0.77 6.63 -13.27
CA GLU A 130 0.56 6.67 -14.73
C GLU A 130 1.44 5.66 -15.46
N VAL A 131 2.72 5.62 -15.09
CA VAL A 131 3.70 4.70 -15.70
C VAL A 131 3.40 3.24 -15.36
N VAL A 132 3.09 2.93 -14.10
CA VAL A 132 2.75 1.57 -13.66
C VAL A 132 1.44 1.10 -14.33
N ARG A 133 0.44 1.98 -14.42
CA ARG A 133 -0.83 1.67 -15.11
C ARG A 133 -0.60 1.39 -16.59
N ALA A 134 0.24 2.16 -17.26
CA ALA A 134 0.55 1.96 -18.68
C ALA A 134 1.27 0.62 -18.91
N HIS A 135 2.07 0.16 -17.96
CA HIS A 135 2.74 -1.14 -18.00
C HIS A 135 1.76 -2.31 -17.74
N GLY A 136 0.72 -2.09 -16.92
CA GLY A 136 -0.29 -3.09 -16.58
C GLY A 136 -0.03 -3.85 -15.27
N ALA A 137 1.04 -3.57 -14.54
CA ALA A 137 1.32 -4.15 -13.24
C ALA A 137 0.32 -3.69 -12.16
N LEU A 138 0.11 -4.49 -11.13
CA LEU A 138 -0.59 -4.06 -9.91
C LEU A 138 0.30 -3.10 -9.12
N PHE A 139 -0.31 -2.04 -8.59
CA PHE A 139 0.40 -1.02 -7.83
C PHE A 139 0.00 -1.02 -6.36
N MET A 140 0.93 -1.40 -5.49
CA MET A 140 0.79 -1.31 -4.03
C MET A 140 1.50 -0.07 -3.50
N LEU A 141 0.80 0.70 -2.69
CA LEU A 141 1.28 1.92 -2.05
C LEU A 141 1.22 1.82 -0.53
N ASP A 142 2.35 2.01 0.12
CA ASP A 142 2.40 2.32 1.55
C ASP A 142 2.18 3.83 1.75
N ALA A 143 0.99 4.21 2.19
CA ALA A 143 0.62 5.58 2.50
C ALA A 143 0.49 5.83 4.02
N VAL A 144 1.06 4.96 4.85
CA VAL A 144 0.94 5.02 6.32
C VAL A 144 1.49 6.33 6.90
N ALA A 145 2.60 6.83 6.37
CA ALA A 145 3.20 8.07 6.85
C ALA A 145 2.59 9.32 6.20
N SER A 146 2.01 9.20 5.02
CA SER A 146 1.51 10.34 4.24
C SER A 146 0.03 10.65 4.45
N VAL A 147 -0.80 9.66 4.80
CA VAL A 147 -2.24 9.87 5.00
C VAL A 147 -2.50 10.95 6.05
N GLY A 148 -3.30 11.95 5.67
CA GLY A 148 -3.59 13.10 6.55
C GLY A 148 -2.52 14.21 6.54
N ALA A 149 -1.37 14.01 5.90
CA ALA A 149 -0.31 15.01 5.75
C ALA A 149 -0.09 15.44 4.29
N GLU A 150 -0.26 14.50 3.35
CA GLU A 150 -0.10 14.72 1.92
C GLU A 150 -1.40 14.39 1.18
N PRO A 151 -1.65 14.94 -0.01
CA PRO A 151 -2.72 14.49 -0.88
C PRO A 151 -2.62 13.00 -1.15
N LEU A 152 -3.75 12.28 -1.14
CA LEU A 152 -3.81 10.86 -1.38
C LEU A 152 -5.06 10.53 -2.18
N LEU A 153 -4.88 10.16 -3.45
CA LEU A 153 -5.95 9.93 -4.42
C LEU A 153 -5.74 8.57 -5.13
N PRO A 154 -5.91 7.44 -4.45
CA PRO A 154 -5.57 6.12 -4.96
C PRO A 154 -6.18 5.82 -6.33
N ASP A 155 -7.47 6.11 -6.53
CA ASP A 155 -8.18 5.84 -7.78
C ASP A 155 -7.61 6.64 -8.96
N ALA A 156 -7.41 7.94 -8.75
CA ALA A 156 -6.87 8.84 -9.77
C ALA A 156 -5.42 8.44 -10.14
N TRP A 157 -4.65 8.01 -9.16
CA TRP A 157 -3.25 7.62 -9.34
C TRP A 157 -3.07 6.16 -9.78
N GLY A 158 -4.15 5.37 -9.88
CA GLY A 158 -4.10 3.97 -10.31
C GLY A 158 -3.45 3.04 -9.30
N VAL A 159 -3.58 3.37 -8.03
CA VAL A 159 -3.13 2.51 -6.94
C VAL A 159 -4.16 1.41 -6.73
N ASP A 160 -3.72 0.16 -6.75
CA ASP A 160 -4.57 -1.01 -6.59
C ASP A 160 -4.72 -1.46 -5.13
N LEU A 161 -3.68 -1.26 -4.34
CA LEU A 161 -3.61 -1.59 -2.91
C LEU A 161 -3.00 -0.40 -2.17
N CYS A 162 -3.81 0.39 -1.47
CA CYS A 162 -3.33 1.55 -0.72
C CYS A 162 -3.48 1.30 0.77
N VAL A 163 -2.37 1.16 1.47
CA VAL A 163 -2.35 0.90 2.92
C VAL A 163 -2.17 2.19 3.70
N ILE A 164 -3.03 2.40 4.68
CA ILE A 164 -2.95 3.52 5.63
C ILE A 164 -2.95 3.03 7.07
N GLY A 165 -2.39 3.85 7.96
CA GLY A 165 -2.38 3.60 9.40
C GLY A 165 -2.82 4.84 10.17
N ALA A 166 -3.53 4.65 11.28
CA ALA A 166 -4.04 5.75 12.07
C ALA A 166 -2.98 6.47 12.91
N GLN A 167 -1.87 5.81 13.24
CA GLN A 167 -0.91 6.23 14.27
C GLN A 167 0.13 7.27 13.85
N LYS A 168 0.13 7.70 12.58
CA LYS A 168 1.07 8.71 12.07
C LYS A 168 0.41 10.09 12.05
N ALA A 169 0.36 10.77 10.92
CA ALA A 169 -0.17 12.12 10.78
C ALA A 169 -1.66 12.25 11.16
N MET A 170 -2.44 11.17 11.07
CA MET A 170 -3.84 11.18 11.53
C MET A 170 -4.00 11.26 13.05
N GLY A 171 -2.96 10.98 13.85
CA GLY A 171 -2.99 11.07 15.32
C GLY A 171 -3.90 10.06 16.00
N GLY A 172 -4.26 8.98 15.33
CA GLY A 172 -5.10 7.91 15.86
C GLY A 172 -4.33 6.80 16.59
N PRO A 173 -5.01 5.74 17.05
CA PRO A 173 -4.39 4.63 17.77
C PRO A 173 -3.57 3.74 16.85
N ALA A 174 -2.51 3.12 17.38
CA ALA A 174 -1.61 2.23 16.63
C ALA A 174 -2.20 0.84 16.34
N GLY A 175 -3.40 0.53 16.81
CA GLY A 175 -4.01 -0.80 16.68
C GLY A 175 -4.99 -0.95 15.52
N VAL A 176 -5.07 0.02 14.62
CA VAL A 176 -6.01 0.02 13.49
C VAL A 176 -5.35 0.57 12.23
N SER A 177 -5.66 -0.06 11.12
CA SER A 177 -5.19 0.31 9.78
C SER A 177 -6.31 0.08 8.77
N ALA A 178 -6.13 0.51 7.53
CA ALA A 178 -7.05 0.22 6.45
C ALA A 178 -6.31 0.04 5.12
N VAL A 179 -6.98 -0.65 4.20
CA VAL A 179 -6.49 -0.86 2.83
C VAL A 179 -7.62 -0.54 1.88
N SER A 180 -7.39 0.32 0.87
CA SER A 180 -8.26 0.32 -0.30
C SER A 180 -7.80 -0.74 -1.29
N VAL A 181 -8.77 -1.46 -1.88
CA VAL A 181 -8.50 -2.62 -2.73
C VAL A 181 -9.28 -2.47 -4.03
N SER A 182 -8.58 -2.34 -5.14
CA SER A 182 -9.20 -2.25 -6.47
C SER A 182 -9.81 -3.58 -6.91
N ALA A 183 -10.73 -3.54 -7.88
CA ALA A 183 -11.28 -4.75 -8.48
C ALA A 183 -10.20 -5.67 -9.06
N ARG A 184 -9.17 -5.10 -9.73
CA ARG A 184 -8.02 -5.85 -10.25
C ARG A 184 -7.21 -6.53 -9.14
N ALA A 185 -7.06 -5.82 -8.02
CA ALA A 185 -6.37 -6.40 -6.87
C ALA A 185 -7.17 -7.58 -6.29
N TRP A 186 -8.49 -7.47 -6.18
CA TRP A 186 -9.33 -8.58 -5.74
C TRP A 186 -9.21 -9.80 -6.64
N GLU A 187 -9.22 -9.62 -7.96
CA GLU A 187 -8.98 -10.72 -8.90
C GLU A 187 -7.65 -11.41 -8.64
N ARG A 188 -6.59 -10.61 -8.48
CA ARG A 188 -5.25 -11.15 -8.17
C ARG A 188 -5.20 -11.89 -6.83
N LEU A 189 -5.83 -11.32 -5.79
CA LEU A 189 -5.86 -11.90 -4.44
C LEU A 189 -6.66 -13.21 -4.40
N ALA A 190 -7.79 -13.29 -5.12
CA ALA A 190 -8.64 -14.48 -5.19
C ALA A 190 -7.93 -15.69 -5.81
N ASP A 191 -7.06 -15.47 -6.76
CA ASP A 191 -6.27 -16.51 -7.44
C ASP A 191 -5.02 -16.95 -6.65
N ASN A 192 -4.71 -16.30 -5.53
CA ASN A 192 -3.55 -16.64 -4.73
C ASN A 192 -3.90 -17.74 -3.70
N PRO A 193 -3.28 -18.92 -3.76
CA PRO A 193 -3.63 -20.06 -2.91
C PRO A 193 -3.09 -19.95 -1.47
N ARG A 194 -2.48 -18.84 -1.08
CA ARG A 194 -1.84 -18.67 0.25
C ARG A 194 -2.70 -17.96 1.26
#